data_e913574192e383b77f75b6da56525b72
#
_entry.id   e913574192e383b77f75b6da56525b72
#
_cell.length_a   1.000
_cell.length_b   1.000
_cell.length_c   1.000
_cell.angle_alpha   90.00
_cell.angle_beta   90.00
_cell.angle_gamma   90.00
#
_symmetry.space_group_name_H-M   'P 1'
#
loop_
_entity.id
_entity.type
_entity.pdbx_description
1 polymer ?
#
loop_
_entity_poly.entity_id
_entity_poly.type
_entity_poly.pdbx_seq_one_letter_code
_entity_poly.pdbx_strand_id
1 'polypeptide(L)' 'MKDITKILPLNEAAKFQKSAGKYDCTITELAVMGAGKARISISGTEENLDLLVSSIENENKETTTV' A
#
# COMPACT_ATOMS: atom_id res chain seq x y z
N MET A 1 11.40 12.60 -5.27
CA MET A 1 10.79 11.39 -4.70
C MET A 1 10.05 11.72 -3.43
N LYS A 2 8.98 11.01 -3.17
CA LYS A 2 8.12 11.25 -2.03
C LYS A 2 7.96 9.97 -1.23
N ASP A 3 7.83 10.10 0.07
CA ASP A 3 7.59 8.95 0.95
C ASP A 3 6.23 9.10 1.60
N ILE A 4 5.49 8.00 1.69
CA ILE A 4 4.25 7.97 2.45
C ILE A 4 4.33 6.82 3.46
N THR A 5 3.66 7.00 4.60
CA THR A 5 3.59 5.99 5.64
C THR A 5 2.12 5.77 5.97
N LYS A 6 1.70 4.51 6.01
CA LYS A 6 0.32 4.15 6.30
C LYS A 6 0.28 3.02 7.31
N ILE A 7 -0.74 3.02 8.14
CA ILE A 7 -1.04 1.91 9.05
C ILE A 7 -2.27 1.20 8.48
N LEU A 8 -2.11 -0.06 8.12
CA LEU A 8 -3.10 -0.82 7.38
C LEU A 8 -3.27 -2.21 7.96
N PRO A 9 -4.44 -2.85 7.75
CA PRO A 9 -4.55 -4.27 8.03
C PRO A 9 -3.50 -5.06 7.26
N LEU A 10 -3.08 -6.20 7.81
CA LEU A 10 -2.03 -7.01 7.21
C LEU A 10 -2.33 -7.41 5.78
N ASN A 11 -3.59 -7.74 5.47
CA ASN A 11 -3.96 -8.13 4.11
C ASN A 11 -3.80 -6.97 3.11
N GLU A 12 -4.09 -5.75 3.53
CA GLU A 12 -3.88 -4.59 2.66
C GLU A 12 -2.40 -4.27 2.50
N ALA A 13 -1.64 -4.37 3.58
CA ALA A 13 -0.20 -4.16 3.51
C ALA A 13 0.44 -5.14 2.52
N ALA A 14 -0.02 -6.39 2.50
CA ALA A 14 0.47 -7.39 1.54
C ALA A 14 0.13 -6.99 0.10
N LYS A 15 -1.04 -6.40 -0.13
CA LYS A 15 -1.42 -5.92 -1.45
C LYS A 15 -0.50 -4.80 -1.92
N PHE A 16 -0.19 -3.85 -1.04
CA PHE A 16 0.75 -2.79 -1.36
C PHE A 16 2.11 -3.34 -1.71
N GLN A 17 2.58 -4.32 -0.93
CA GLN A 17 3.87 -4.96 -1.17
C GLN A 17 3.92 -5.62 -2.54
N LYS A 18 2.85 -6.29 -2.93
CA LYS A 18 2.74 -6.95 -4.23
C LYS A 18 2.69 -5.96 -5.38
N SER A 19 1.94 -4.87 -5.19
CA SER A 19 1.65 -3.95 -6.28
C SER A 19 2.69 -2.84 -6.42
N ALA A 20 3.51 -2.61 -5.41
CA ALA A 20 4.49 -1.53 -5.44
C ALA A 20 5.39 -1.60 -6.68
N GLY A 21 5.84 -2.80 -7.02
CA GLY A 21 6.70 -2.99 -8.20
C GLY A 21 6.04 -2.64 -9.52
N LYS A 22 4.72 -2.82 -9.61
CA LYS A 22 3.97 -2.50 -10.81
C LYS A 22 3.92 -0.99 -11.07
N TYR A 23 3.95 -0.21 -10.03
CA TYR A 23 3.84 1.26 -10.13
C TYR A 23 5.17 1.95 -9.82
N ASP A 24 6.26 1.20 -9.92
CA ASP A 24 7.60 1.76 -9.74
C ASP A 24 7.80 2.39 -8.37
N CYS A 25 7.19 1.82 -7.36
CA CYS A 25 7.32 2.26 -5.98
C CYS A 25 8.15 1.24 -5.19
N THR A 26 8.82 1.71 -4.14
CA THR A 26 9.67 0.87 -3.30
C THR A 26 9.15 0.86 -1.88
N ILE A 27 9.02 -0.33 -1.32
CA ILE A 27 8.69 -0.47 0.10
C ILE A 27 9.98 -0.27 0.90
N THR A 28 10.04 0.80 1.67
CA THR A 28 11.24 1.12 2.45
C THR A 28 11.17 0.60 3.87
N GLU A 29 9.96 0.37 4.39
CA GLU A 29 9.79 -0.18 5.73
C GLU A 29 8.49 -0.95 5.80
N LEU A 30 8.51 -2.07 6.51
CA LEU A 30 7.29 -2.82 6.81
C LEU A 30 7.44 -3.34 8.23
N ALA A 31 6.64 -2.83 9.14
CA ALA A 31 6.68 -3.23 10.55
C ALA A 31 5.31 -3.76 10.96
N VAL A 32 5.27 -5.00 11.42
CA VAL A 32 4.03 -5.59 11.91
C VAL A 32 3.73 -5.02 13.30
N MET A 33 2.55 -4.44 13.44
CA MET A 33 2.08 -3.92 14.71
C MET A 33 1.06 -4.90 15.28
N GLY A 34 0.71 -4.80 16.51
CA GLY A 34 -0.30 -5.66 17.10
C GLY A 34 -1.67 -5.47 16.44
N ALA A 35 -2.62 -6.31 16.80
CA ALA A 35 -4.02 -6.23 16.35
C ALA A 35 -4.20 -6.45 14.83
N GLY A 36 -3.30 -7.20 14.20
CA GLY A 36 -3.44 -7.54 12.79
C GLY A 36 -3.19 -6.38 11.83
N LYS A 37 -2.40 -5.40 12.27
CA LYS A 37 -2.06 -4.23 11.46
C LYS A 37 -0.57 -4.15 11.22
N ALA A 38 -0.21 -3.40 10.17
CA ALA A 38 1.18 -3.16 9.84
C ALA A 38 1.38 -1.71 9.46
N ARG A 39 2.56 -1.18 9.78
CA ARG A 39 2.98 0.13 9.32
C ARG A 39 3.87 -0.08 8.11
N ILE A 40 3.51 0.55 7.01
CA ILE A 40 4.24 0.40 5.76
C ILE A 40 4.67 1.77 5.25
N SER A 41 5.92 1.89 4.83
CA SER A 41 6.47 3.10 4.24
C SER A 41 6.82 2.81 2.79
N ILE A 42 6.37 3.69 1.90
CA ILE A 42 6.54 3.50 0.46
C ILE A 42 7.16 4.75 -0.13
N SER A 43 8.15 4.57 -1.00
CA SER A 43 8.84 5.66 -1.69
C SER A 43 8.60 5.57 -3.18
N GLY A 44 8.39 6.72 -3.82
CA GLY A 44 8.19 6.79 -5.26
C GLY A 44 7.85 8.21 -5.68
N THR A 45 7.52 8.41 -6.96
CA THR A 45 7.02 9.70 -7.41
C THR A 45 5.60 9.88 -6.90
N GLU A 46 5.19 11.13 -6.76
CA GLU A 46 3.84 11.44 -6.30
C GLU A 46 2.79 10.78 -7.19
N GLU A 47 2.99 10.84 -8.50
CA GLU A 47 2.08 10.22 -9.45
C GLU A 47 1.99 8.71 -9.28
N ASN A 48 3.13 8.05 -9.13
CA ASN A 48 3.16 6.59 -8.95
C ASN A 48 2.53 6.18 -7.62
N LEU A 49 2.77 6.94 -6.57
CA LEU A 49 2.15 6.67 -5.27
C LEU A 49 0.63 6.80 -5.34
N ASP A 50 0.14 7.82 -6.04
CA ASP A 50 -1.30 8.00 -6.22
C ASP A 50 -1.92 6.84 -6.99
N LEU A 51 -1.26 6.38 -8.03
CA LEU A 51 -1.73 5.24 -8.82
C LEU A 51 -1.78 3.97 -7.97
N LEU A 52 -0.76 3.74 -7.16
CA LEU A 52 -0.69 2.58 -6.29
C LEU A 52 -1.83 2.60 -5.27
N VAL A 53 -2.00 3.72 -4.58
CA VAL A 53 -3.05 3.84 -3.57
C VAL A 53 -4.43 3.67 -4.20
N SER A 54 -4.68 4.32 -5.34
CA SER A 54 -5.95 4.21 -6.03
C SER A 54 -6.26 2.78 -6.47
N SER A 55 -5.24 2.06 -6.93
CA SER A 55 -5.39 0.67 -7.34
C SER A 55 -5.85 -0.21 -6.17
N ILE A 56 -5.23 -0.04 -5.01
CA ILE A 56 -5.59 -0.82 -3.83
C ILE A 56 -7.00 -0.46 -3.35
N GLU A 57 -7.34 0.81 -3.35
CA GLU A 57 -8.68 1.25 -2.96
C GLU A 57 -9.74 0.70 -3.89
N ASN A 58 -9.49 0.66 -5.19
CA ASN A 58 -10.41 0.10 -6.16
C ASN A 58 -10.61 -1.39 -5.95
N GLU A 59 -9.56 -2.13 -5.65
CA GLU A 59 -9.67 -3.55 -5.33
C GLU A 59 -10.56 -3.78 -4.12
N ASN A 60 -10.38 -2.98 -3.09
CA ASN A 60 -11.19 -3.08 -1.87
C ASN A 60 -12.65 -2.78 -2.16
N LYS A 61 -12.92 -1.80 -3.00
CA LYS A 61 -14.29 -1.45 -3.40
C LYS A 61 -14.97 -2.60 -4.12
N GLU A 62 -14.28 -3.22 -5.05
CA GLU A 62 -14.83 -4.34 -5.81
C GLU A 62 -15.17 -5.50 -4.88
N THR A 63 -14.32 -5.79 -3.93
CA THR A 63 -14.55 -6.84 -2.95
C THR A 63 -15.76 -6.53 -2.09
N THR A 64 -15.97 -5.28 -1.77
CA THR A 64 -17.07 -4.86 -0.91
C THR A 64 -18.42 -4.90 -1.63
N THR A 65 -18.40 -4.76 -2.94
CA THR A 65 -19.63 -4.64 -3.73
C THR A 65 -20.33 -5.98 -3.97
N VAL A 66 -19.66 -7.06 -3.78
CA VAL A 66 -20.20 -8.40 -4.03
C VAL A 66 -21.15 -8.92 -2.93
#